data_042e3e42fcf21504cb9dd0e66069e7a0
#
_entry.id   042e3e42fcf21504cb9dd0e66069e7a0
#
_cell.length_a   1.000
_cell.length_b   1.000
_cell.length_c   1.000
_cell.angle_alpha   90.00
_cell.angle_beta   90.00
_cell.angle_gamma   90.00
#
_symmetry.space_group_name_H-M   'P 1'
#
loop_
_entity.id
_entity.type
_entity.pdbx_description
1 polymer ?
#
loop_
_entity_poly.entity_id
_entity_poly.type
_entity_poly.pdbx_seq_one_letter_code
_entity_poly.pdbx_strand_id
1 'polypeptide(L)'
;VNNAGHRNPKIIQAAKEQMDKLVHCCAYVYYSEPPALLAEKLAYYTPGQLDKTFFSNSGAEAIEGALRIAKQFTERYEFIALQCSFHGRTNATLSITGNRKRKQEGGPYLSGISFAPPPYCYRCPFELEKESCNLKCARYLREVIDFQTSGSVAAFIAEPILGEGGIIVPPQNYFQEIKKILEEFQILFIADEVQTGFGRTGKMFAIEHYEVEPDIMAMAKGIAGGFPLSAFITRDEIARSFKPGDHLSTFGGNPVSCAAAIANIDFLLEENIPEKALAKGENFILKLKNELMKKYDLIGEVRGKGLMIGIELVKDKEKTPAAEEAAKIREICRENHLLIGVGGVYGNVLRIQPPLVITEEQLERALSILDEAFSIIDKC
;
A
#
# COMPACT_ATOMS: atom_id res chain seq x y z
N VAL A 1 -4.26 -8.70 3.02
CA VAL A 1 -3.85 -9.88 2.24
C VAL A 1 -5.08 -10.64 1.76
N ASN A 2 -5.95 -11.07 2.64
CA ASN A 2 -7.14 -11.88 2.30
C ASN A 2 -8.34 -10.98 1.98
N ASN A 3 -8.24 -10.22 0.89
CA ASN A 3 -9.29 -9.26 0.50
C ASN A 3 -10.63 -9.96 0.23
N ALA A 4 -10.61 -11.12 -0.43
CA ALA A 4 -11.80 -11.96 -0.68
C ALA A 4 -12.24 -12.82 0.53
N GLY A 5 -11.68 -12.59 1.71
CA GLY A 5 -11.94 -13.39 2.92
C GLY A 5 -11.10 -14.66 3.03
N HIS A 6 -11.16 -15.30 4.20
CA HIS A 6 -10.50 -16.58 4.42
C HIS A 6 -11.30 -17.71 3.78
N ARG A 7 -10.58 -18.69 3.21
CA ARG A 7 -11.17 -19.90 2.61
C ARG A 7 -12.21 -19.60 1.50
N ASN A 8 -11.99 -18.56 0.71
CA ASN A 8 -12.87 -18.29 -0.44
C ASN A 8 -12.91 -19.52 -1.37
N PRO A 9 -14.09 -20.11 -1.60
CA PRO A 9 -14.21 -21.38 -2.31
C PRO A 9 -13.74 -21.30 -3.77
N LYS A 10 -13.97 -20.18 -4.48
CA LYS A 10 -13.50 -19.98 -5.85
C LYS A 10 -11.99 -20.00 -5.94
N ILE A 11 -11.30 -19.30 -5.03
CA ILE A 11 -9.83 -19.24 -4.98
C ILE A 11 -9.22 -20.60 -4.66
N ILE A 12 -9.78 -21.30 -3.65
CA ILE A 12 -9.31 -22.62 -3.25
C ILE A 12 -9.50 -23.65 -4.37
N GLN A 13 -10.64 -23.61 -5.04
CA GLN A 13 -10.94 -24.53 -6.13
C GLN A 13 -9.97 -24.33 -7.31
N ALA A 14 -9.76 -23.07 -7.74
CA ALA A 14 -8.82 -22.75 -8.81
C ALA A 14 -7.39 -23.20 -8.49
N ALA A 15 -6.94 -23.03 -7.24
CA ALA A 15 -5.63 -23.50 -6.81
C ALA A 15 -5.53 -25.03 -6.85
N LYS A 16 -6.55 -25.75 -6.38
CA LYS A 16 -6.57 -27.24 -6.40
C LYS A 16 -6.54 -27.77 -7.83
N GLU A 17 -7.39 -27.25 -8.72
CA GLU A 17 -7.43 -27.64 -10.12
C GLU A 17 -6.10 -27.38 -10.83
N GLN A 18 -5.43 -26.28 -10.48
CA GLN A 18 -4.11 -26.00 -11.04
C GLN A 18 -3.03 -26.92 -10.48
N MET A 19 -3.09 -27.30 -9.20
CA MET A 19 -2.17 -28.28 -8.62
C MET A 19 -2.28 -29.65 -9.30
N ASP A 20 -3.47 -30.06 -9.70
CA ASP A 20 -3.71 -31.31 -10.42
C ASP A 20 -3.13 -31.27 -11.85
N LYS A 21 -2.97 -30.07 -12.44
CA LYS A 21 -2.43 -29.90 -13.80
C LYS A 21 -0.91 -29.69 -13.78
N LEU A 22 -0.44 -28.69 -13.02
CA LEU A 22 0.97 -28.28 -13.00
C LEU A 22 1.23 -27.38 -11.79
N VAL A 23 2.06 -27.86 -10.86
CA VAL A 23 2.42 -27.11 -9.65
C VAL A 23 3.43 -26.01 -9.94
N HIS A 24 4.43 -26.29 -10.79
CA HIS A 24 5.51 -25.35 -11.08
C HIS A 24 5.97 -25.43 -12.53
N CYS A 25 6.20 -24.28 -13.12
CA CYS A 25 6.89 -24.10 -14.38
C CYS A 25 7.73 -22.82 -14.28
N CYS A 26 9.02 -22.93 -14.53
CA CYS A 26 9.91 -21.78 -14.47
C CYS A 26 9.65 -20.84 -15.63
N ALA A 27 8.97 -19.70 -15.36
CA ALA A 27 8.42 -18.81 -16.38
C ALA A 27 9.45 -18.17 -17.33
N TYR A 28 10.73 -18.12 -16.92
CA TYR A 28 11.80 -17.63 -17.81
C TYR A 28 12.36 -18.69 -18.75
N VAL A 29 11.96 -19.95 -18.59
CA VAL A 29 12.38 -21.06 -19.46
C VAL A 29 11.24 -21.49 -20.38
N TYR A 30 10.05 -21.64 -19.83
CA TYR A 30 8.87 -22.11 -20.56
C TYR A 30 7.63 -21.27 -20.20
N TYR A 31 6.73 -21.13 -21.14
CA TYR A 31 5.43 -20.50 -20.91
C TYR A 31 4.44 -21.47 -20.27
N SER A 32 3.62 -20.97 -19.38
CA SER A 32 2.44 -21.66 -18.87
C SER A 32 1.23 -20.72 -18.91
N GLU A 33 0.03 -21.29 -19.01
CA GLU A 33 -1.21 -20.53 -19.24
C GLU A 33 -1.55 -19.58 -18.08
N PRO A 34 -1.53 -19.97 -16.78
CA PRO A 34 -2.01 -19.08 -15.71
C PRO A 34 -1.28 -17.74 -15.60
N PRO A 35 0.07 -17.64 -15.65
CA PRO A 35 0.72 -16.33 -15.62
C PRO A 35 0.42 -15.48 -16.86
N ALA A 36 0.22 -16.08 -18.06
CA ALA A 36 -0.15 -15.33 -19.25
C ALA A 36 -1.54 -14.71 -19.12
N LEU A 37 -2.53 -15.49 -18.69
CA LEU A 37 -3.89 -15.00 -18.44
C LEU A 37 -3.94 -13.96 -17.33
N LEU A 38 -3.14 -14.13 -16.26
CA LEU A 38 -3.06 -13.13 -15.20
C LEU A 38 -2.42 -11.83 -15.69
N ALA A 39 -1.37 -11.90 -16.52
CA ALA A 39 -0.75 -10.71 -17.09
C ALA A 39 -1.71 -9.92 -17.98
N GLU A 40 -2.48 -10.61 -18.82
CA GLU A 40 -3.55 -10.01 -19.64
C GLU A 40 -4.60 -9.32 -18.76
N LYS A 41 -5.05 -10.01 -17.70
CA LYS A 41 -6.03 -9.46 -16.75
C LYS A 41 -5.49 -8.23 -16.02
N LEU A 42 -4.26 -8.24 -15.56
CA LEU A 42 -3.62 -7.09 -14.92
C LEU A 42 -3.49 -5.91 -15.89
N ALA A 43 -3.07 -6.14 -17.14
CA ALA A 43 -3.00 -5.10 -18.16
C ALA A 43 -4.36 -4.45 -18.44
N TYR A 44 -5.46 -5.20 -18.34
CA TYR A 44 -6.79 -4.67 -18.55
C TYR A 44 -7.30 -3.80 -17.38
N TYR A 45 -6.96 -4.15 -16.13
CA TYR A 45 -7.50 -3.48 -14.93
C TYR A 45 -6.58 -2.45 -14.31
N THR A 46 -5.32 -2.39 -14.70
CA THR A 46 -4.40 -1.34 -14.21
C THR A 46 -4.61 -0.02 -14.94
N PRO A 47 -4.44 1.13 -14.25
CA PRO A 47 -4.65 2.43 -14.86
C PRO A 47 -3.61 2.74 -15.94
N GLY A 48 -4.03 3.49 -16.95
CA GLY A 48 -3.18 3.98 -18.03
C GLY A 48 -2.75 2.91 -19.02
N GLN A 49 -1.49 2.97 -19.43
CA GLN A 49 -0.91 2.09 -20.46
C GLN A 49 0.01 1.02 -19.88
N LEU A 50 -0.25 0.57 -18.67
CA LEU A 50 0.55 -0.47 -17.99
C LEU A 50 0.14 -1.84 -18.54
N ASP A 51 0.98 -2.46 -19.36
CA ASP A 51 0.63 -3.68 -20.11
C ASP A 51 1.69 -4.78 -20.06
N LYS A 52 2.85 -4.53 -19.43
CA LYS A 52 3.95 -5.51 -19.30
C LYS A 52 4.21 -5.86 -17.85
N THR A 53 3.89 -7.10 -17.48
CA THR A 53 3.98 -7.60 -16.11
C THR A 53 5.18 -8.51 -15.92
N PHE A 54 5.93 -8.29 -14.85
CA PHE A 54 6.90 -9.24 -14.30
C PHE A 54 6.38 -9.78 -12.96
N PHE A 55 6.34 -11.10 -12.82
CA PHE A 55 5.89 -11.77 -11.59
C PHE A 55 7.05 -12.12 -10.67
N SER A 56 6.83 -11.96 -9.37
CA SER A 56 7.73 -12.36 -8.29
C SER A 56 6.92 -12.90 -7.10
N ASN A 57 7.53 -13.06 -5.91
CA ASN A 57 6.91 -13.80 -4.81
C ASN A 57 6.50 -12.91 -3.63
N SER A 58 7.13 -11.76 -3.48
CA SER A 58 6.91 -10.83 -2.37
C SER A 58 6.87 -9.38 -2.84
N GLY A 59 6.21 -8.50 -2.05
CA GLY A 59 6.20 -7.08 -2.34
C GLY A 59 7.61 -6.48 -2.42
N ALA A 60 8.55 -6.96 -1.60
CA ALA A 60 9.93 -6.52 -1.66
C ALA A 60 10.59 -6.86 -3.01
N GLU A 61 10.38 -8.08 -3.53
CA GLU A 61 10.90 -8.45 -4.87
C GLU A 61 10.26 -7.60 -5.99
N ALA A 62 8.96 -7.33 -5.91
CA ALA A 62 8.31 -6.46 -6.89
C ALA A 62 8.89 -5.04 -6.88
N ILE A 63 9.13 -4.47 -5.70
CA ILE A 63 9.78 -3.15 -5.57
C ILE A 63 11.24 -3.19 -6.06
N GLU A 64 12.02 -4.22 -5.70
CA GLU A 64 13.40 -4.38 -6.22
C GLU A 64 13.42 -4.41 -7.77
N GLY A 65 12.48 -5.14 -8.38
CA GLY A 65 12.31 -5.17 -9.83
C GLY A 65 11.94 -3.83 -10.43
N ALA A 66 10.99 -3.11 -9.80
CA ALA A 66 10.57 -1.77 -10.20
C ALA A 66 11.73 -0.75 -10.14
N LEU A 67 12.51 -0.78 -9.04
CA LEU A 67 13.70 0.08 -8.92
C LEU A 67 14.77 -0.26 -9.98
N ARG A 68 14.97 -1.54 -10.24
CA ARG A 68 15.96 -2.00 -11.22
C ARG A 68 15.62 -1.59 -12.63
N ILE A 69 14.34 -1.78 -13.06
CA ILE A 69 13.94 -1.39 -14.41
C ILE A 69 13.94 0.12 -14.60
N ALA A 70 13.57 0.89 -13.55
CA ALA A 70 13.64 2.34 -13.57
C ALA A 70 15.07 2.83 -13.81
N LYS A 71 16.07 2.25 -13.14
CA LYS A 71 17.48 2.58 -13.38
C LYS A 71 17.91 2.24 -14.79
N GLN A 72 17.52 1.09 -15.29
CA GLN A 72 17.95 0.63 -16.61
C GLN A 72 17.34 1.45 -17.74
N PHE A 73 16.08 1.85 -17.61
CA PHE A 73 15.40 2.68 -18.59
C PHE A 73 15.91 4.12 -18.62
N THR A 74 16.12 4.72 -17.44
CA THR A 74 16.51 6.12 -17.34
C THR A 74 18.02 6.35 -17.42
N GLU A 75 18.83 5.29 -17.27
CA GLU A 75 20.29 5.35 -17.08
C GLU A 75 20.71 6.21 -15.88
N ARG A 76 19.78 6.41 -14.93
CA ARG A 76 19.97 7.14 -13.67
C ARG A 76 19.96 6.17 -12.49
N TYR A 77 20.42 6.61 -11.31
CA TYR A 77 20.66 5.69 -10.20
C TYR A 77 20.10 6.13 -8.85
N GLU A 78 19.62 7.37 -8.73
CA GLU A 78 19.04 7.89 -7.48
C GLU A 78 17.54 7.68 -7.43
N PHE A 79 17.02 7.65 -6.19
CA PHE A 79 15.60 7.52 -5.93
C PHE A 79 15.14 8.52 -4.88
N ILE A 80 13.90 8.95 -4.99
CA ILE A 80 13.22 9.73 -3.95
C ILE A 80 12.03 8.93 -3.45
N ALA A 81 11.90 8.81 -2.12
CA ALA A 81 10.74 8.21 -1.45
C ALA A 81 10.12 9.18 -0.45
N LEU A 82 8.98 8.82 0.12
CA LEU A 82 8.37 9.62 1.19
C LEU A 82 8.92 9.22 2.56
N GLN A 83 9.12 10.20 3.43
CA GLN A 83 9.22 9.94 4.86
C GLN A 83 7.97 9.21 5.35
N CYS A 84 8.06 8.41 6.39
CA CYS A 84 6.99 7.56 6.91
C CYS A 84 6.59 6.38 6.02
N SER A 85 7.17 6.20 4.84
CA SER A 85 6.86 5.10 3.91
C SER A 85 7.42 3.75 4.36
N PHE A 86 6.88 2.68 3.76
CA PHE A 86 7.39 1.32 3.93
C PHE A 86 7.30 0.54 2.61
N HIS A 87 8.46 0.14 2.07
CA HIS A 87 8.54 -0.53 0.78
C HIS A 87 9.10 -1.96 0.84
N GLY A 88 9.51 -2.44 2.00
CA GLY A 88 10.00 -3.81 2.17
C GLY A 88 11.16 -3.94 3.16
N ARG A 89 11.79 -5.14 3.19
CA ARG A 89 12.83 -5.50 4.15
C ARG A 89 14.10 -6.10 3.50
N THR A 90 14.16 -6.19 2.18
CA THR A 90 15.40 -6.45 1.46
C THR A 90 16.31 -5.23 1.50
N ASN A 91 17.57 -5.34 1.13
CA ASN A 91 18.52 -4.25 1.33
C ASN A 91 18.10 -2.95 0.62
N ALA A 92 17.68 -3.01 -0.67
CA ALA A 92 17.24 -1.80 -1.37
C ALA A 92 15.88 -1.31 -0.87
N THR A 93 14.91 -2.20 -0.65
CA THR A 93 13.57 -1.79 -0.18
C THR A 93 13.60 -1.24 1.24
N LEU A 94 14.48 -1.77 2.11
CA LEU A 94 14.68 -1.21 3.43
C LEU A 94 15.41 0.13 3.37
N SER A 95 16.38 0.29 2.47
CA SER A 95 17.09 1.54 2.27
C SER A 95 16.15 2.67 1.83
N ILE A 96 15.18 2.37 0.95
CA ILE A 96 14.20 3.33 0.43
C ILE A 96 12.96 3.49 1.33
N THR A 97 12.83 2.71 2.41
CA THR A 97 11.78 2.85 3.42
C THR A 97 12.05 4.07 4.29
N GLY A 98 11.08 4.99 4.40
CA GLY A 98 11.17 6.24 5.15
C GLY A 98 10.86 6.13 6.64
N ASN A 99 10.74 4.93 7.19
CA ASN A 99 10.37 4.69 8.59
C ASN A 99 11.60 4.31 9.44
N ARG A 100 11.99 5.21 10.36
CA ARG A 100 13.15 5.02 11.26
C ARG A 100 13.09 3.70 12.04
N LYS A 101 11.93 3.33 12.62
CA LYS A 101 11.81 2.11 13.43
C LYS A 101 12.13 0.84 12.66
N ARG A 102 11.89 0.84 11.32
CA ARG A 102 12.19 -0.31 10.45
C ARG A 102 13.66 -0.40 10.08
N LYS A 103 14.41 0.70 10.22
CA LYS A 103 15.82 0.83 9.84
C LYS A 103 16.79 0.71 11.02
N GLN A 104 16.31 0.64 12.25
CA GLN A 104 17.16 0.48 13.41
C GLN A 104 17.97 -0.83 13.31
N GLU A 105 19.28 -0.75 13.58
CA GLU A 105 20.22 -1.89 13.63
C GLU A 105 20.41 -2.65 12.29
N GLY A 106 19.95 -2.10 11.17
CA GLY A 106 19.98 -2.77 9.86
C GLY A 106 20.94 -2.19 8.82
N GLY A 107 21.77 -1.19 9.17
CA GLY A 107 22.71 -0.54 8.26
C GLY A 107 24.04 -1.30 8.04
N PRO A 108 24.89 -0.84 7.09
CA PRO A 108 24.73 0.38 6.29
C PRO A 108 23.66 0.26 5.19
N TYR A 109 23.06 1.40 4.86
CA TYR A 109 22.04 1.47 3.82
C TYR A 109 22.64 1.93 2.49
N LEU A 110 21.93 1.66 1.37
CA LEU A 110 22.35 2.10 0.04
C LEU A 110 22.33 3.62 -0.05
N SER A 111 23.34 4.18 -0.72
CA SER A 111 23.41 5.61 -1.10
C SER A 111 22.49 5.92 -2.30
N GLY A 112 22.32 7.21 -2.59
CA GLY A 112 21.50 7.67 -3.72
C GLY A 112 20.00 7.60 -3.44
N ILE A 113 19.61 7.72 -2.18
CA ILE A 113 18.20 7.75 -1.76
C ILE A 113 17.93 9.00 -0.93
N SER A 114 16.99 9.81 -1.39
CA SER A 114 16.51 11.02 -0.71
C SER A 114 15.05 10.85 -0.28
N PHE A 115 14.63 11.62 0.72
CA PHE A 115 13.28 11.51 1.28
C PHE A 115 12.56 12.85 1.23
N ALA A 116 11.40 12.87 0.54
CA ALA A 116 10.49 14.00 0.55
C ALA A 116 9.55 13.95 1.77
N PRO A 117 9.03 15.09 2.24
CA PRO A 117 8.06 15.15 3.32
C PRO A 117 6.78 14.39 3.00
N PRO A 118 6.16 13.72 3.99
CA PRO A 118 4.92 12.99 3.76
C PRO A 118 3.71 13.93 3.68
N PRO A 119 2.65 13.57 2.97
CA PRO A 119 1.39 14.32 2.94
C PRO A 119 0.56 14.10 4.21
N TYR A 120 1.14 14.34 5.38
CA TYR A 120 0.56 14.05 6.69
C TYR A 120 -0.11 15.28 7.27
N CYS A 121 -1.33 15.62 6.81
CA CYS A 121 -2.03 16.84 7.19
C CYS A 121 -2.25 16.96 8.70
N TYR A 122 -2.62 15.88 9.39
CA TYR A 122 -2.82 15.92 10.85
C TYR A 122 -1.54 16.29 11.63
N ARG A 123 -0.37 15.85 11.13
CA ARG A 123 0.96 16.22 11.64
C ARG A 123 1.78 16.83 10.51
N CYS A 124 1.33 17.99 10.03
CA CYS A 124 1.96 18.65 8.90
C CYS A 124 3.44 18.96 9.19
N PRO A 125 4.39 18.47 8.37
CA PRO A 125 5.81 18.72 8.60
C PRO A 125 6.21 20.18 8.42
N PHE A 126 5.32 21.01 7.87
CA PHE A 126 5.49 22.45 7.68
C PHE A 126 4.64 23.30 8.63
N GLU A 127 3.93 22.67 9.56
CA GLU A 127 3.05 23.36 10.52
C GLU A 127 2.01 24.27 9.84
N LEU A 128 1.54 23.87 8.65
CA LEU A 128 0.57 24.61 7.86
C LEU A 128 -0.82 23.98 7.95
N GLU A 129 -1.86 24.80 7.89
CA GLU A 129 -3.23 24.35 7.80
C GLU A 129 -3.55 23.83 6.39
N LYS A 130 -4.31 22.74 6.31
CA LYS A 130 -4.62 22.02 5.07
C LYS A 130 -5.24 22.92 4.00
N GLU A 131 -6.10 23.86 4.41
CA GLU A 131 -6.86 24.74 3.54
C GLU A 131 -6.00 25.84 2.88
N SER A 132 -4.89 26.21 3.51
CA SER A 132 -4.01 27.30 3.08
C SER A 132 -2.61 26.87 2.66
N CYS A 133 -2.22 25.62 2.89
CA CYS A 133 -0.85 25.13 2.66
C CYS A 133 -0.45 25.03 1.18
N ASN A 134 -1.43 25.10 0.27
CA ASN A 134 -1.21 25.01 -1.17
C ASN A 134 -0.32 23.81 -1.58
N LEU A 135 -0.54 22.66 -0.95
CA LEU A 135 0.23 21.43 -1.16
C LEU A 135 1.75 21.62 -1.00
N LYS A 136 2.20 22.37 0.01
CA LYS A 136 3.63 22.65 0.24
C LYS A 136 4.45 21.35 0.31
N CYS A 137 3.91 20.26 0.88
CA CYS A 137 4.58 18.97 0.95
C CYS A 137 4.84 18.33 -0.43
N ALA A 138 3.92 18.50 -1.40
CA ALA A 138 4.15 18.04 -2.76
C ALA A 138 5.17 18.94 -3.49
N ARG A 139 5.01 20.25 -3.38
CA ARG A 139 5.90 21.22 -4.04
C ARG A 139 7.32 21.19 -3.53
N TYR A 140 7.52 20.79 -2.28
CA TYR A 140 8.84 20.63 -1.69
C TYR A 140 9.68 19.53 -2.37
N LEU A 141 9.05 18.70 -3.20
CA LEU A 141 9.77 17.73 -4.02
C LEU A 141 10.82 18.39 -4.93
N ARG A 142 10.58 19.63 -5.43
CA ARG A 142 11.56 20.40 -6.20
C ARG A 142 12.82 20.69 -5.39
N GLU A 143 12.66 21.13 -4.15
CA GLU A 143 13.77 21.39 -3.21
C GLU A 143 14.57 20.11 -2.93
N VAL A 144 13.88 18.95 -2.82
CA VAL A 144 14.56 17.66 -2.65
C VAL A 144 15.37 17.31 -3.89
N ILE A 145 14.82 17.50 -5.09
CA ILE A 145 15.54 17.25 -6.34
C ILE A 145 16.76 18.16 -6.47
N ASP A 146 16.59 19.47 -6.26
CA ASP A 146 17.62 20.46 -6.49
C ASP A 146 18.75 20.42 -5.46
N PHE A 147 18.45 20.10 -4.18
CA PHE A 147 19.42 20.25 -3.08
C PHE A 147 19.83 18.94 -2.41
N GLN A 148 19.14 17.82 -2.64
CA GLN A 148 19.43 16.55 -1.97
C GLN A 148 19.81 15.42 -2.93
N THR A 149 19.85 15.69 -4.25
CA THR A 149 20.24 14.70 -5.26
C THR A 149 21.35 15.26 -6.14
N SER A 150 21.98 14.39 -6.94
CA SER A 150 22.92 14.81 -7.97
C SER A 150 22.23 15.21 -9.29
N GLY A 151 20.89 15.17 -9.34
CA GLY A 151 20.10 15.32 -10.56
C GLY A 151 19.94 14.02 -11.36
N SER A 152 20.54 12.91 -10.89
CA SER A 152 20.45 11.60 -11.56
C SER A 152 19.33 10.73 -10.98
N VAL A 153 18.15 11.32 -10.76
CA VAL A 153 17.00 10.64 -10.17
C VAL A 153 16.29 9.79 -11.20
N ALA A 154 16.29 8.47 -10.99
CA ALA A 154 15.59 7.50 -11.84
C ALA A 154 14.07 7.50 -11.59
N ALA A 155 13.66 7.47 -10.34
CA ALA A 155 12.24 7.45 -10.00
C ALA A 155 11.94 8.05 -8.60
N PHE A 156 10.70 8.52 -8.47
CA PHE A 156 10.02 8.77 -7.22
C PHE A 156 9.11 7.58 -6.92
N ILE A 157 9.14 7.07 -5.67
CA ILE A 157 8.29 5.96 -5.23
C ILE A 157 7.40 6.40 -4.07
N ALA A 158 6.11 6.05 -4.13
CA ALA A 158 5.16 6.31 -3.06
C ALA A 158 4.05 5.27 -2.98
N GLU A 159 3.62 4.99 -1.75
CA GLU A 159 2.33 4.33 -1.49
C GLU A 159 1.20 5.35 -1.73
N PRO A 160 0.12 5.06 -2.47
CA PRO A 160 -1.02 5.97 -2.64
C PRO A 160 -1.69 6.36 -1.31
N ILE A 161 -1.64 5.48 -0.32
CA ILE A 161 -1.93 5.74 1.10
C ILE A 161 -0.82 5.08 1.90
N LEU A 162 -0.12 5.84 2.74
CA LEU A 162 1.00 5.30 3.51
C LEU A 162 0.48 4.37 4.61
N GLY A 163 0.61 3.06 4.39
CA GLY A 163 0.00 2.06 5.25
C GLY A 163 0.69 1.91 6.60
N GLU A 164 1.96 1.52 6.62
CA GLU A 164 2.78 1.38 7.84
C GLU A 164 3.02 2.73 8.52
N GLY A 165 3.07 3.81 7.75
CA GLY A 165 3.20 5.18 8.25
C GLY A 165 2.05 5.64 9.14
N GLY A 166 0.92 4.91 9.13
CA GLY A 166 -0.26 5.19 9.98
C GLY A 166 -1.53 5.50 9.21
N ILE A 167 -1.75 4.87 8.07
CA ILE A 167 -2.89 5.11 7.17
C ILE A 167 -2.99 6.59 6.80
N ILE A 168 -1.90 7.17 6.33
CA ILE A 168 -1.85 8.58 5.94
C ILE A 168 -2.45 8.70 4.54
N VAL A 169 -3.60 9.38 4.45
CA VAL A 169 -4.34 9.63 3.21
C VAL A 169 -3.93 11.00 2.66
N PRO A 170 -3.27 11.07 1.50
CA PRO A 170 -2.90 12.33 0.87
C PRO A 170 -4.12 13.20 0.51
N PRO A 171 -3.98 14.53 0.45
CA PRO A 171 -4.99 15.40 -0.17
C PRO A 171 -5.28 15.00 -1.61
N GLN A 172 -6.51 15.27 -2.09
CA GLN A 172 -6.99 14.80 -3.40
C GLN A 172 -6.04 15.15 -4.55
N ASN A 173 -5.50 16.36 -4.58
CA ASN A 173 -4.65 16.86 -5.67
C ASN A 173 -3.14 16.59 -5.45
N TYR A 174 -2.76 15.82 -4.41
CA TYR A 174 -1.36 15.61 -4.05
C TYR A 174 -0.56 14.95 -5.16
N PHE A 175 -1.02 13.81 -5.65
CA PHE A 175 -0.32 13.07 -6.69
C PHE A 175 -0.37 13.74 -8.07
N GLN A 176 -1.39 14.56 -8.33
CA GLN A 176 -1.43 15.39 -9.55
C GLN A 176 -0.33 16.46 -9.53
N GLU A 177 -0.09 17.09 -8.37
CA GLU A 177 1.03 18.05 -8.23
C GLU A 177 2.39 17.34 -8.28
N ILE A 178 2.52 16.16 -7.64
CA ILE A 178 3.72 15.32 -7.74
C ILE A 178 4.01 14.95 -9.21
N LYS A 179 3.01 14.45 -9.95
CA LYS A 179 3.19 14.02 -11.35
C LYS A 179 3.68 15.16 -12.25
N LYS A 180 3.13 16.38 -12.10
CA LYS A 180 3.61 17.56 -12.83
C LYS A 180 5.09 17.83 -12.59
N ILE A 181 5.54 17.73 -11.33
CA ILE A 181 6.95 17.94 -10.99
C ILE A 181 7.81 16.84 -11.59
N LEU A 182 7.38 15.58 -11.48
CA LEU A 182 8.13 14.45 -12.03
C LEU A 182 8.30 14.54 -13.56
N GLU A 183 7.25 14.95 -14.27
CA GLU A 183 7.29 15.17 -15.73
C GLU A 183 8.28 16.27 -16.12
N GLU A 184 8.31 17.37 -15.38
CA GLU A 184 9.25 18.48 -15.60
C GLU A 184 10.72 18.03 -15.50
N PHE A 185 11.03 17.16 -14.52
CA PHE A 185 12.38 16.64 -14.31
C PHE A 185 12.64 15.29 -15.02
N GLN A 186 11.68 14.77 -15.76
CA GLN A 186 11.75 13.47 -16.43
C GLN A 186 12.09 12.32 -15.46
N ILE A 187 11.44 12.31 -14.30
CA ILE A 187 11.58 11.31 -13.25
C ILE A 187 10.39 10.36 -13.34
N LEU A 188 10.63 9.03 -13.31
CA LEU A 188 9.55 8.05 -13.32
C LEU A 188 8.78 8.05 -12.00
N PHE A 189 7.48 7.76 -12.07
CA PHE A 189 6.64 7.52 -10.89
C PHE A 189 6.39 6.03 -10.69
N ILE A 190 6.82 5.49 -9.54
CA ILE A 190 6.52 4.13 -9.08
C ILE A 190 5.42 4.21 -8.02
N ALA A 191 4.25 3.67 -8.32
CA ALA A 191 3.17 3.51 -7.34
C ALA A 191 3.32 2.17 -6.60
N ASP A 192 3.50 2.22 -5.29
CA ASP A 192 3.52 1.03 -4.42
C ASP A 192 2.11 0.69 -3.96
N GLU A 193 1.42 -0.15 -4.72
CA GLU A 193 0.08 -0.67 -4.44
C GLU A 193 0.09 -2.00 -3.65
N VAL A 194 1.22 -2.36 -3.09
CA VAL A 194 1.38 -3.62 -2.34
C VAL A 194 0.37 -3.74 -1.20
N GLN A 195 -0.01 -2.64 -0.55
CA GLN A 195 -0.99 -2.66 0.52
C GLN A 195 -2.36 -2.12 0.11
N THR A 196 -2.42 -1.19 -0.81
CA THR A 196 -3.60 -0.42 -1.19
C THR A 196 -4.42 -1.06 -2.31
N GLY A 197 -3.81 -1.94 -3.10
CA GLY A 197 -4.43 -2.57 -4.27
C GLY A 197 -5.51 -3.61 -3.96
N PHE A 198 -6.15 -4.05 -5.03
CA PHE A 198 -7.17 -5.11 -5.05
C PHE A 198 -8.39 -4.79 -4.19
N GLY A 199 -8.99 -3.61 -4.40
CA GLY A 199 -10.26 -3.22 -3.83
C GLY A 199 -10.20 -2.62 -2.43
N ARG A 200 -9.03 -2.59 -1.77
CA ARG A 200 -8.87 -2.18 -0.37
C ARG A 200 -9.45 -0.80 -0.06
N THR A 201 -9.28 0.14 -0.97
CA THR A 201 -9.65 1.54 -0.79
C THR A 201 -10.96 1.93 -1.49
N GLY A 202 -11.62 0.97 -2.18
CA GLY A 202 -12.84 1.23 -2.92
C GLY A 202 -12.66 1.36 -4.44
N LYS A 203 -11.43 1.30 -4.92
CA LYS A 203 -11.05 1.13 -6.33
C LYS A 203 -10.18 -0.11 -6.46
N MET A 204 -10.01 -0.66 -7.67
CA MET A 204 -9.12 -1.79 -7.88
C MET A 204 -7.69 -1.43 -7.42
N PHE A 205 -7.23 -0.23 -7.75
CA PHE A 205 -5.96 0.35 -7.29
C PHE A 205 -6.19 1.73 -6.69
N ALA A 206 -5.51 2.05 -5.59
CA ALA A 206 -5.76 3.28 -4.85
C ALA A 206 -5.31 4.54 -5.60
N ILE A 207 -4.33 4.43 -6.50
CA ILE A 207 -3.86 5.56 -7.30
C ILE A 207 -4.97 6.11 -8.22
N GLU A 208 -5.96 5.30 -8.58
CA GLU A 208 -7.12 5.71 -9.37
C GLU A 208 -7.96 6.79 -8.66
N HIS A 209 -7.93 6.88 -7.33
CA HIS A 209 -8.61 7.95 -6.61
C HIS A 209 -8.03 9.34 -6.90
N TYR A 210 -6.80 9.40 -7.35
CA TYR A 210 -6.06 10.63 -7.61
C TYR A 210 -6.00 11.00 -9.09
N GLU A 211 -6.58 10.17 -9.98
CA GLU A 211 -6.61 10.40 -11.42
C GLU A 211 -5.21 10.61 -12.01
N VAL A 212 -4.26 9.80 -11.56
CA VAL A 212 -2.86 9.85 -11.99
C VAL A 212 -2.43 8.47 -12.47
N GLU A 213 -1.73 8.43 -13.61
CA GLU A 213 -1.14 7.23 -14.18
C GLU A 213 0.33 7.12 -13.74
N PRO A 214 0.71 6.05 -13.02
CA PRO A 214 2.11 5.79 -12.71
C PRO A 214 2.85 5.23 -13.94
N ASP A 215 4.16 5.34 -13.94
CA ASP A 215 5.01 4.74 -14.97
C ASP A 215 5.29 3.26 -14.69
N ILE A 216 5.33 2.91 -13.40
CA ILE A 216 5.49 1.55 -12.90
C ILE A 216 4.58 1.38 -11.68
N MET A 217 3.94 0.23 -11.54
CA MET A 217 3.12 -0.09 -10.37
C MET A 217 3.54 -1.44 -9.79
N ALA A 218 3.82 -1.48 -8.48
CA ALA A 218 4.14 -2.70 -7.76
C ALA A 218 2.94 -3.19 -6.95
N MET A 219 2.69 -4.50 -6.93
CA MET A 219 1.56 -5.12 -6.26
C MET A 219 1.92 -6.46 -5.61
N ALA A 220 1.24 -6.79 -4.51
CA ALA A 220 1.37 -8.05 -3.79
C ALA A 220 0.17 -8.27 -2.86
N LYS A 221 0.36 -8.88 -1.70
CA LYS A 221 -0.63 -9.07 -0.62
C LYS A 221 -2.03 -9.48 -1.12
N GLY A 222 -2.85 -8.50 -1.50
CA GLY A 222 -4.23 -8.71 -1.95
C GLY A 222 -4.37 -9.42 -3.30
N ILE A 223 -3.30 -9.60 -4.06
CA ILE A 223 -3.34 -10.13 -5.43
C ILE A 223 -3.88 -11.56 -5.52
N ALA A 224 -3.46 -12.47 -4.63
CA ALA A 224 -3.68 -13.91 -4.77
C ALA A 224 -4.41 -14.57 -3.57
N GLY A 225 -5.19 -13.77 -2.79
CA GLY A 225 -6.04 -14.31 -1.72
C GLY A 225 -5.30 -15.12 -0.64
N GLY A 226 -4.00 -14.85 -0.42
CA GLY A 226 -3.15 -15.51 0.57
C GLY A 226 -1.99 -16.32 0.00
N PHE A 227 -2.00 -16.68 -1.29
CA PHE A 227 -0.87 -17.34 -1.94
C PHE A 227 0.29 -16.36 -2.16
N PRO A 228 1.56 -16.79 -2.03
CA PRO A 228 2.72 -15.99 -2.37
C PRO A 228 2.73 -15.62 -3.85
N LEU A 229 2.54 -14.35 -4.14
CA LEU A 229 2.61 -13.77 -5.47
C LEU A 229 2.78 -12.26 -5.35
N SER A 230 3.57 -11.70 -6.22
CA SER A 230 3.68 -10.27 -6.44
C SER A 230 3.99 -9.98 -7.91
N ALA A 231 3.84 -8.73 -8.29
CA ALA A 231 4.18 -8.29 -9.63
C ALA A 231 4.60 -6.82 -9.60
N PHE A 232 5.40 -6.42 -10.58
CA PHE A 232 5.38 -5.04 -11.05
C PHE A 232 4.92 -5.02 -12.50
N ILE A 233 4.22 -3.98 -12.86
CA ILE A 233 3.70 -3.75 -14.21
C ILE A 233 4.13 -2.37 -14.70
N THR A 234 4.44 -2.26 -15.99
CA THR A 234 4.91 -1.03 -16.61
C THR A 234 4.51 -0.95 -18.07
N ARG A 235 4.85 0.16 -18.74
CA ARG A 235 4.62 0.36 -20.17
C ARG A 235 5.62 -0.42 -21.02
N ASP A 236 5.24 -0.77 -22.24
CA ASP A 236 6.08 -1.52 -23.19
C ASP A 236 7.45 -0.86 -23.42
N GLU A 237 7.52 0.47 -23.57
CA GLU A 237 8.78 1.19 -23.77
C GLU A 237 9.76 1.03 -22.59
N ILE A 238 9.26 1.05 -21.36
CA ILE A 238 10.09 0.84 -20.16
C ILE A 238 10.47 -0.65 -20.05
N ALA A 239 9.52 -1.55 -20.31
CA ALA A 239 9.75 -2.98 -20.25
C ALA A 239 10.87 -3.46 -21.20
N ARG A 240 10.99 -2.85 -22.38
CA ARG A 240 12.04 -3.16 -23.37
C ARG A 240 13.45 -2.79 -22.94
N SER A 241 13.62 -2.04 -21.86
CA SER A 241 14.95 -1.79 -21.30
C SER A 241 15.55 -3.06 -20.68
N PHE A 242 14.74 -4.01 -20.23
CA PHE A 242 15.21 -5.34 -19.85
C PHE A 242 15.41 -6.22 -21.08
N LYS A 243 16.58 -6.84 -21.18
CA LYS A 243 16.89 -7.86 -22.17
C LYS A 243 16.63 -9.25 -21.58
N PRO A 244 16.40 -10.27 -22.41
CA PRO A 244 16.31 -11.65 -21.93
C PRO A 244 17.50 -12.03 -21.03
N GLY A 245 17.22 -12.47 -19.79
CA GLY A 245 18.24 -12.81 -18.81
C GLY A 245 18.56 -11.73 -17.77
N ASP A 246 18.16 -10.48 -17.97
CA ASP A 246 18.49 -9.40 -17.05
C ASP A 246 17.75 -9.50 -15.70
N HIS A 247 16.51 -9.98 -15.71
CA HIS A 247 15.70 -10.11 -14.48
C HIS A 247 14.91 -11.41 -14.51
N LEU A 248 15.23 -12.33 -13.59
CA LEU A 248 14.70 -13.68 -13.57
C LEU A 248 14.18 -14.03 -12.18
N SER A 249 13.15 -14.86 -12.11
CA SER A 249 12.63 -15.43 -10.87
C SER A 249 12.25 -16.90 -11.08
N THR A 250 12.80 -17.80 -10.28
CA THR A 250 12.49 -19.23 -10.38
C THR A 250 11.02 -19.50 -10.06
N PHE A 251 10.49 -18.91 -9.00
CA PHE A 251 9.12 -19.14 -8.51
C PHE A 251 8.14 -18.01 -8.87
N GLY A 252 8.61 -16.88 -9.40
CA GLY A 252 7.75 -15.80 -9.84
C GLY A 252 6.82 -16.24 -10.96
N GLY A 253 5.53 -15.91 -10.84
CA GLY A 253 4.52 -16.42 -11.77
C GLY A 253 4.19 -17.91 -11.58
N ASN A 254 4.33 -18.45 -10.35
CA ASN A 254 3.93 -19.81 -10.05
C ASN A 254 2.50 -20.08 -10.52
N PRO A 255 2.26 -21.15 -11.32
CA PRO A 255 0.95 -21.43 -11.92
C PRO A 255 -0.20 -21.51 -10.90
N VAL A 256 0.05 -22.13 -9.73
CA VAL A 256 -0.98 -22.26 -8.68
C VAL A 256 -1.33 -20.90 -8.08
N SER A 257 -0.32 -20.07 -7.78
CA SER A 257 -0.53 -18.73 -7.26
C SER A 257 -1.22 -17.81 -8.30
N CYS A 258 -0.88 -17.95 -9.58
CA CYS A 258 -1.51 -17.21 -10.67
C CYS A 258 -2.97 -17.63 -10.88
N ALA A 259 -3.29 -18.91 -10.85
CA ALA A 259 -4.68 -19.40 -10.93
C ALA A 259 -5.52 -18.89 -9.73
N ALA A 260 -4.95 -18.92 -8.53
CA ALA A 260 -5.58 -18.33 -7.35
C ALA A 260 -5.80 -16.82 -7.49
N ALA A 261 -4.85 -16.09 -8.08
CA ALA A 261 -4.96 -14.65 -8.32
C ALA A 261 -6.04 -14.30 -9.34
N ILE A 262 -6.14 -15.06 -10.43
CA ILE A 262 -7.20 -14.90 -11.43
C ILE A 262 -8.57 -15.05 -10.75
N ALA A 263 -8.80 -16.15 -10.03
CA ALA A 263 -10.04 -16.40 -9.32
C ALA A 263 -10.34 -15.34 -8.24
N ASN A 264 -9.31 -14.80 -7.60
CA ASN A 264 -9.45 -13.71 -6.63
C ASN A 264 -9.90 -12.40 -7.30
N ILE A 265 -9.29 -12.02 -8.42
CA ILE A 265 -9.66 -10.81 -9.16
C ILE A 265 -11.09 -10.96 -9.70
N ASP A 266 -11.43 -12.10 -10.28
CA ASP A 266 -12.78 -12.38 -10.79
C ASP A 266 -13.83 -12.27 -9.68
N PHE A 267 -13.57 -12.86 -8.51
CA PHE A 267 -14.46 -12.75 -7.37
C PHE A 267 -14.64 -11.28 -6.92
N LEU A 268 -13.55 -10.52 -6.83
CA LEU A 268 -13.63 -9.12 -6.42
C LEU A 268 -14.49 -8.27 -7.39
N LEU A 269 -14.40 -8.55 -8.68
CA LEU A 269 -15.15 -7.82 -9.72
C LEU A 269 -16.61 -8.28 -9.80
N GLU A 270 -16.85 -9.58 -9.90
CA GLU A 270 -18.21 -10.16 -10.01
C GLU A 270 -19.10 -9.77 -8.82
N GLU A 271 -18.52 -9.72 -7.64
CA GLU A 271 -19.23 -9.36 -6.41
C GLU A 271 -19.21 -7.84 -6.11
N ASN A 272 -18.65 -7.00 -6.97
CA ASN A 272 -18.48 -5.56 -6.77
C ASN A 272 -17.87 -5.22 -5.40
N ILE A 273 -16.85 -5.99 -5.01
CA ILE A 273 -16.23 -5.87 -3.68
C ILE A 273 -15.59 -4.50 -3.45
N PRO A 274 -14.90 -3.85 -4.43
CA PRO A 274 -14.33 -2.53 -4.24
C PRO A 274 -15.37 -1.49 -3.83
N GLU A 275 -16.50 -1.40 -4.54
CA GLU A 275 -17.58 -0.45 -4.25
C GLU A 275 -18.22 -0.72 -2.89
N LYS A 276 -18.45 -1.99 -2.56
CA LYS A 276 -18.94 -2.41 -1.24
C LYS A 276 -17.96 -2.03 -0.13
N ALA A 277 -16.66 -2.16 -0.36
CA ALA A 277 -15.61 -1.78 0.60
C ALA A 277 -15.55 -0.26 0.81
N LEU A 278 -15.77 0.54 -0.24
CA LEU A 278 -15.87 2.00 -0.15
C LEU A 278 -17.06 2.39 0.74
N ALA A 279 -18.25 1.91 0.40
CA ALA A 279 -19.48 2.26 1.13
C ALA A 279 -19.41 1.86 2.63
N LYS A 280 -18.98 0.64 2.92
CA LYS A 280 -18.80 0.15 4.30
C LYS A 280 -17.75 0.96 5.06
N GLY A 281 -16.62 1.25 4.40
CA GLY A 281 -15.53 2.00 5.01
C GLY A 281 -15.93 3.44 5.35
N GLU A 282 -16.61 4.14 4.44
CA GLU A 282 -17.11 5.50 4.67
C GLU A 282 -18.12 5.53 5.82
N ASN A 283 -19.09 4.59 5.83
CA ASN A 283 -20.04 4.47 6.94
C ASN A 283 -19.34 4.20 8.28
N PHE A 284 -18.40 3.28 8.31
CA PHE A 284 -17.68 2.94 9.53
C PHE A 284 -16.80 4.10 10.03
N ILE A 285 -16.12 4.82 9.14
CA ILE A 285 -15.37 6.04 9.49
C ILE A 285 -16.30 7.10 10.11
N LEU A 286 -17.50 7.29 9.55
CA LEU A 286 -18.49 8.23 10.11
C LEU A 286 -18.93 7.81 11.51
N LYS A 287 -19.18 6.53 11.76
CA LYS A 287 -19.50 6.02 13.10
C LYS A 287 -18.35 6.22 14.07
N LEU A 288 -17.13 5.86 13.71
CA LEU A 288 -15.94 6.09 14.53
C LEU A 288 -15.79 7.58 14.93
N LYS A 289 -16.03 8.49 13.98
CA LYS A 289 -15.98 9.95 14.26
C LYS A 289 -17.11 10.42 15.16
N ASN A 290 -18.33 9.94 14.92
CA ASN A 290 -19.52 10.45 15.63
C ASN A 290 -19.69 9.82 17.01
N GLU A 291 -19.34 8.56 17.19
CA GLU A 291 -19.58 7.79 18.40
C GLU A 291 -18.34 7.69 19.29
N LEU A 292 -17.15 7.43 18.72
CA LEU A 292 -15.93 7.26 19.52
C LEU A 292 -15.12 8.55 19.66
N MET A 293 -14.80 9.21 18.55
CA MET A 293 -13.94 10.40 18.57
C MET A 293 -14.55 11.57 19.34
N LYS A 294 -15.91 11.70 19.37
CA LYS A 294 -16.59 12.71 20.19
C LYS A 294 -16.66 12.34 21.66
N LYS A 295 -16.51 11.08 22.01
CA LYS A 295 -16.61 10.53 23.35
C LYS A 295 -15.28 10.44 24.08
N TYR A 296 -14.18 10.25 23.34
CA TYR A 296 -12.86 9.97 23.92
C TYR A 296 -11.81 10.98 23.40
N ASP A 297 -11.32 11.84 24.27
CA ASP A 297 -10.27 12.84 23.95
C ASP A 297 -8.95 12.18 23.50
N LEU A 298 -8.76 10.91 23.85
CA LEU A 298 -7.63 10.10 23.40
C LEU A 298 -7.58 9.93 21.86
N ILE A 299 -8.71 10.10 21.14
CA ILE A 299 -8.77 9.97 19.68
C ILE A 299 -8.51 11.32 19.03
N GLY A 300 -7.29 11.51 18.52
CA GLY A 300 -6.91 12.75 17.84
C GLY A 300 -7.41 12.86 16.41
N GLU A 301 -7.39 11.75 15.65
CA GLU A 301 -7.89 11.72 14.26
C GLU A 301 -8.40 10.33 13.88
N VAL A 302 -9.50 10.30 13.13
CA VAL A 302 -9.97 9.12 12.39
C VAL A 302 -9.88 9.42 10.90
N ARG A 303 -9.09 8.65 10.17
CA ARG A 303 -8.86 8.81 8.72
C ARG A 303 -8.86 7.47 7.99
N GLY A 304 -9.04 7.50 6.69
CA GLY A 304 -9.00 6.29 5.86
C GLY A 304 -9.67 6.49 4.52
N LYS A 305 -9.63 5.41 3.72
CA LYS A 305 -10.33 5.30 2.44
C LYS A 305 -10.79 3.86 2.26
N GLY A 306 -12.08 3.65 1.99
CA GLY A 306 -12.65 2.31 1.98
C GLY A 306 -12.37 1.58 3.31
N LEU A 307 -12.03 0.31 3.27
CA LEU A 307 -11.69 -0.50 4.45
C LEU A 307 -10.18 -0.48 4.79
N MET A 308 -9.54 0.68 4.63
CA MET A 308 -8.20 0.98 5.09
C MET A 308 -8.29 2.17 6.04
N ILE A 309 -8.39 1.90 7.36
CA ILE A 309 -8.79 2.88 8.37
C ILE A 309 -7.74 2.97 9.47
N GLY A 310 -7.42 4.18 9.90
CA GLY A 310 -6.53 4.50 10.99
C GLY A 310 -7.23 5.36 12.05
N ILE A 311 -7.06 5.01 13.33
CA ILE A 311 -7.46 5.82 14.48
C ILE A 311 -6.17 6.24 15.17
N GLU A 312 -5.83 7.52 15.10
CA GLU A 312 -4.63 8.04 15.72
C GLU A 312 -4.90 8.52 17.14
N LEU A 313 -4.11 8.02 18.08
CA LEU A 313 -4.28 8.30 19.51
C LEU A 313 -3.27 9.34 19.99
N VAL A 314 -3.75 10.28 20.80
CA VAL A 314 -2.97 11.39 21.38
C VAL A 314 -3.29 11.55 22.87
N LYS A 315 -2.30 12.01 23.67
CA LYS A 315 -2.47 12.24 25.10
C LYS A 315 -3.04 13.62 25.42
N ASP A 316 -2.86 14.58 24.50
CA ASP A 316 -3.13 15.99 24.71
C ASP A 316 -3.40 16.74 23.39
N LYS A 317 -3.70 18.04 23.52
CA LYS A 317 -3.94 18.95 22.37
C LYS A 317 -2.67 19.26 21.57
N GLU A 318 -1.51 19.08 22.15
CA GLU A 318 -0.20 19.16 21.49
C GLU A 318 0.09 17.94 20.62
N LYS A 319 -0.87 17.00 20.60
CA LYS A 319 -0.81 15.74 19.82
C LYS A 319 0.32 14.81 20.28
N THR A 320 0.66 14.81 21.58
CA THR A 320 1.63 13.84 22.14
C THR A 320 1.17 12.41 21.84
N PRO A 321 1.98 11.56 21.16
CA PRO A 321 1.56 10.23 20.76
C PRO A 321 1.23 9.31 21.95
N ALA A 322 0.07 8.66 21.93
CA ALA A 322 -0.41 7.71 22.93
C ALA A 322 -0.08 6.26 22.53
N ALA A 323 1.20 5.90 22.45
CA ALA A 323 1.63 4.59 21.95
C ALA A 323 1.36 3.45 22.95
N GLU A 324 1.48 3.70 24.23
CA GLU A 324 1.20 2.72 25.28
C GLU A 324 -0.28 2.39 25.35
N GLU A 325 -1.11 3.41 25.24
CA GLU A 325 -2.58 3.30 25.19
C GLU A 325 -3.02 2.51 23.96
N ALA A 326 -2.41 2.78 22.80
CA ALA A 326 -2.67 2.03 21.56
C ALA A 326 -2.33 0.53 21.71
N ALA A 327 -1.22 0.21 22.37
CA ALA A 327 -0.85 -1.17 22.64
C ALA A 327 -1.82 -1.85 23.61
N LYS A 328 -2.27 -1.16 24.67
CA LYS A 328 -3.26 -1.67 25.63
C LYS A 328 -4.63 -1.91 24.95
N ILE A 329 -5.11 -0.95 24.15
CA ILE A 329 -6.38 -1.09 23.42
C ILE A 329 -6.31 -2.30 22.48
N ARG A 330 -5.21 -2.47 21.73
CA ARG A 330 -5.04 -3.65 20.89
C ARG A 330 -5.16 -4.95 21.68
N GLU A 331 -4.58 -5.01 22.88
CA GLU A 331 -4.61 -6.21 23.71
C GLU A 331 -6.02 -6.48 24.23
N ILE A 332 -6.74 -5.47 24.73
CA ILE A 332 -8.14 -5.59 25.13
C ILE A 332 -9.01 -6.07 23.96
N CYS A 333 -8.81 -5.50 22.76
CA CYS A 333 -9.51 -5.96 21.55
C CYS A 333 -9.23 -7.44 21.25
N ARG A 334 -7.96 -7.89 21.37
CA ARG A 334 -7.56 -9.28 21.15
C ARG A 334 -8.27 -10.24 22.14
N GLU A 335 -8.32 -9.87 23.39
CA GLU A 335 -9.01 -10.65 24.44
C GLU A 335 -10.53 -10.76 24.17
N ASN A 336 -11.11 -9.74 23.54
CA ASN A 336 -12.50 -9.72 23.08
C ASN A 336 -12.69 -10.24 21.65
N HIS A 337 -11.72 -11.01 21.12
CA HIS A 337 -11.78 -11.66 19.80
C HIS A 337 -11.80 -10.70 18.59
N LEU A 338 -11.30 -9.47 18.76
CA LEU A 338 -11.11 -8.50 17.68
C LEU A 338 -9.61 -8.30 17.42
N LEU A 339 -9.15 -8.73 16.24
CA LEU A 339 -7.77 -8.57 15.83
C LEU A 339 -7.58 -7.27 15.03
N ILE A 340 -6.91 -6.29 15.63
CA ILE A 340 -6.52 -5.04 14.98
C ILE A 340 -5.00 -4.87 14.98
N GLY A 341 -4.49 -4.05 14.05
CA GLY A 341 -3.07 -3.70 14.00
C GLY A 341 -2.77 -2.43 14.77
N VAL A 342 -1.52 -2.28 15.22
CA VAL A 342 -0.95 -1.01 15.68
C VAL A 342 0.19 -0.63 14.75
N GLY A 343 0.26 0.63 14.36
CA GLY A 343 1.27 1.18 13.46
C GLY A 343 1.45 2.67 13.62
N GLY A 344 1.87 3.32 12.53
CA GLY A 344 2.28 4.71 12.56
C GLY A 344 3.72 4.88 13.03
N VAL A 345 4.34 5.98 12.63
CA VAL A 345 5.73 6.29 12.95
C VAL A 345 5.97 6.33 14.45
N TYR A 346 4.99 6.78 15.20
CA TYR A 346 5.04 6.88 16.66
C TYR A 346 4.44 5.65 17.37
N GLY A 347 3.84 4.70 16.63
CA GLY A 347 3.23 3.50 17.23
C GLY A 347 1.88 3.75 17.90
N ASN A 348 1.22 4.85 17.57
CA ASN A 348 -0.01 5.34 18.20
C ASN A 348 -1.25 5.29 17.28
N VAL A 349 -1.18 4.53 16.17
CA VAL A 349 -2.31 4.40 15.24
C VAL A 349 -2.86 2.99 15.28
N LEU A 350 -4.11 2.85 15.69
CA LEU A 350 -4.87 1.60 15.52
C LEU A 350 -5.24 1.47 14.04
N ARG A 351 -4.89 0.34 13.42
CA ARG A 351 -5.10 0.08 11.99
C ARG A 351 -6.18 -0.98 11.81
N ILE A 352 -7.26 -0.60 11.17
CA ILE A 352 -8.42 -1.46 10.90
C ILE A 352 -8.45 -1.77 9.41
N GLN A 353 -8.13 -3.01 9.07
CA GLN A 353 -8.00 -3.49 7.68
C GLN A 353 -8.59 -4.90 7.57
N PRO A 354 -9.91 -5.05 7.73
CA PRO A 354 -10.56 -6.36 7.68
C PRO A 354 -10.56 -6.95 6.27
N PRO A 355 -10.92 -8.23 6.08
CA PRO A 355 -11.33 -8.75 4.78
C PRO A 355 -12.44 -7.87 4.19
N LEU A 356 -12.44 -7.67 2.85
CA LEU A 356 -13.40 -6.75 2.22
C LEU A 356 -14.84 -7.30 2.21
N VAL A 357 -14.96 -8.59 2.44
CA VAL A 357 -16.25 -9.30 2.58
C VAL A 357 -16.88 -9.17 3.97
N ILE A 358 -16.28 -8.40 4.86
CA ILE A 358 -16.81 -8.15 6.21
C ILE A 358 -18.27 -7.67 6.14
N THR A 359 -19.13 -8.16 7.07
CA THR A 359 -20.53 -7.75 7.14
C THR A 359 -20.72 -6.49 7.98
N GLU A 360 -21.84 -5.80 7.81
CA GLU A 360 -22.20 -4.64 8.67
C GLU A 360 -22.30 -5.06 10.13
N GLU A 361 -22.89 -6.22 10.44
CA GLU A 361 -22.99 -6.77 11.80
C GLU A 361 -21.60 -6.97 12.43
N GLN A 362 -20.62 -7.46 11.66
CA GLN A 362 -19.24 -7.61 12.14
C GLN A 362 -18.56 -6.25 12.39
N LEU A 363 -18.85 -5.24 11.59
CA LEU A 363 -18.38 -3.87 11.82
C LEU A 363 -19.03 -3.26 13.08
N GLU A 364 -20.32 -3.44 13.30
CA GLU A 364 -21.01 -3.00 14.52
C GLU A 364 -20.40 -3.68 15.78
N ARG A 365 -20.16 -4.98 15.71
CA ARG A 365 -19.49 -5.69 16.79
C ARG A 365 -18.08 -5.13 17.04
N ALA A 366 -17.31 -4.83 15.97
CA ALA A 366 -15.98 -4.23 16.12
C ALA A 366 -16.07 -2.85 16.78
N LEU A 367 -17.07 -2.02 16.43
CA LEU A 367 -17.30 -0.72 17.04
C LEU A 367 -17.59 -0.85 18.55
N SER A 368 -18.46 -1.78 18.93
CA SER A 368 -18.78 -2.04 20.33
C SER A 368 -17.56 -2.47 21.16
N ILE A 369 -16.72 -3.37 20.61
CA ILE A 369 -15.49 -3.82 21.29
C ILE A 369 -14.48 -2.65 21.41
N LEU A 370 -14.36 -1.82 20.39
CA LEU A 370 -13.52 -0.62 20.46
C LEU A 370 -14.03 0.35 21.52
N ASP A 371 -15.34 0.61 21.58
CA ASP A 371 -15.94 1.49 22.61
C ASP A 371 -15.65 0.98 24.04
N GLU A 372 -15.81 -0.32 24.28
CA GLU A 372 -15.45 -0.95 25.56
C GLU A 372 -13.96 -0.77 25.88
N ALA A 373 -13.08 -1.03 24.90
CA ALA A 373 -11.63 -0.90 25.08
C ALA A 373 -11.22 0.54 25.41
N PHE A 374 -11.78 1.52 24.71
CA PHE A 374 -11.56 2.94 25.02
C PHE A 374 -12.10 3.32 26.40
N SER A 375 -13.29 2.85 26.78
CA SER A 375 -13.88 3.12 28.12
C SER A 375 -13.05 2.56 29.27
N ILE A 376 -12.35 1.45 29.08
CA ILE A 376 -11.44 0.89 30.08
C ILE A 376 -10.21 1.77 30.24
N ILE A 377 -9.63 2.23 29.13
CA ILE A 377 -8.42 3.08 29.15
C ILE A 377 -8.70 4.48 29.69
N ASP A 378 -9.88 5.06 29.40
CA ASP A 378 -10.28 6.40 29.84
C ASP A 378 -10.50 6.48 31.37
N LYS A 379 -10.74 5.35 32.04
CA LYS A 379 -10.89 5.25 33.50
C LYS A 379 -9.59 5.02 34.26
N CYS A 380 -8.49 4.75 33.57
CA CYS A 380 -7.17 4.50 34.14
C CYS A 380 -6.28 5.74 34.12
#